data_a14a11f975df124576ec945036da0429
#
_entry.id   a14a11f975df124576ec945036da0429
#
_cell.length_a   1.000
_cell.length_b   1.000
_cell.length_c   1.000
_cell.angle_alpha   90.00
_cell.angle_beta   90.00
_cell.angle_gamma   90.00
#
_symmetry.space_group_name_H-M   'P 1'
#
loop_
_entity.id
_entity.type
_entity.pdbx_description
1 polymer ?
#
loop_
_entity_poly.entity_id
_entity_poly.type
_entity_poly.pdbx_seq_one_letter_code
_entity_poly.pdbx_strand_id
1 'polypeptide(L)' 'MKYKEILEQIRELTPNQLELETLVFIRDKEKFVRLNNSLYFVTEFDEYEEDLETDQPYFSV' A
#
# COMPACT_ATOMS: atom_id res chain seq x y z
N MET A 1 6.20 -5.25 7.88
CA MET A 1 6.30 -3.79 8.05
C MET A 1 4.94 -3.22 8.43
N LYS A 2 4.92 -2.42 9.49
CA LYS A 2 3.67 -1.79 9.94
C LYS A 2 3.46 -0.44 9.26
N TYR A 3 2.22 0.00 9.20
CA TYR A 3 1.89 1.30 8.58
C TYR A 3 2.61 2.47 9.24
N LYS A 4 2.81 2.42 10.56
CA LYS A 4 3.56 3.48 11.25
C LYS A 4 5.01 3.56 10.80
N GLU A 5 5.60 2.44 10.42
CA GLU A 5 6.96 2.41 9.90
C GLU A 5 7.03 3.00 8.49
N ILE A 6 6.01 2.72 7.67
CA ILE A 6 5.88 3.32 6.35
C ILE A 6 5.75 4.84 6.46
N LEU A 7 4.95 5.30 7.40
CA LEU A 7 4.75 6.74 7.62
C LEU A 7 6.06 7.44 7.97
N GLU A 8 6.87 6.84 8.82
CA GLU A 8 8.15 7.41 9.21
C GLU A 8 9.11 7.49 8.02
N GLN A 9 9.14 6.47 7.18
CA GLN A 9 9.98 6.46 5.98
C GLN A 9 9.52 7.54 5.00
N ILE A 10 8.21 7.71 4.84
CA ILE A 10 7.66 8.74 3.95
C ILE A 10 8.02 10.14 4.44
N ARG A 11 8.07 10.36 5.74
CA ARG A 11 8.46 11.66 6.30
C ARG A 11 9.87 12.10 5.95
N GLU A 12 10.74 11.15 5.62
CA GLU A 12 12.12 11.44 5.23
C GLU A 12 12.26 11.83 3.76
N LEU A 13 11.20 11.71 2.99
CA LEU A 13 11.23 12.09 1.59
C LEU A 13 11.26 13.62 1.43
N THR A 14 11.93 14.06 0.38
CA THR A 14 11.92 15.49 0.03
C THR A 14 10.53 15.89 -0.47
N PRO A 15 10.17 17.19 -0.45
CA PRO A 15 8.91 17.64 -1.01
C PRO A 15 8.72 17.23 -2.48
N ASN A 16 9.78 17.23 -3.27
CA ASN A 16 9.71 16.80 -4.67
C ASN A 16 9.39 15.31 -4.78
N GLN A 17 9.98 14.48 -3.92
CA GLN A 17 9.71 13.04 -3.91
C GLN A 17 8.28 12.73 -3.49
N LEU A 18 7.71 13.53 -2.59
CA LEU A 18 6.32 13.35 -2.13
C LEU A 18 5.30 13.60 -3.25
N GLU A 19 5.69 14.37 -4.28
CA GLU A 19 4.83 14.64 -5.43
C GLU A 19 4.90 13.56 -6.51
N LEU A 20 5.83 12.62 -6.40
CA LEU A 20 5.97 11.54 -7.35
C LEU A 20 4.91 10.46 -7.13
N GLU A 21 4.59 9.73 -8.20
CA GLU A 21 3.68 8.59 -8.11
C GLU A 21 4.28 7.49 -7.23
N THR A 22 3.42 6.84 -6.45
CA THR A 22 3.84 5.69 -5.65
C THR A 22 3.97 4.47 -6.54
N LEU A 23 5.13 3.82 -6.48
CA LEU A 23 5.40 2.62 -7.28
C LEU A 23 5.62 1.42 -6.38
N VAL A 24 5.18 0.26 -6.87
CA VAL A 24 5.44 -1.03 -6.25
C VAL A 24 6.21 -1.89 -7.26
N PHE A 25 7.34 -2.43 -6.84
CA PHE A 25 8.10 -3.35 -7.69
C PHE A 25 7.63 -4.78 -7.47
N ILE A 26 7.19 -5.43 -8.53
CA ILE A 26 6.75 -6.83 -8.48
C ILE A 26 7.90 -7.70 -8.98
N ARG A 27 8.55 -8.39 -8.05
CA ARG A 27 9.78 -9.15 -8.34
C ARG A 27 9.57 -10.27 -9.36
N ASP A 28 8.49 -11.03 -9.22
CA ASP A 28 8.22 -12.16 -10.11
C ASP A 28 8.06 -11.73 -11.57
N LYS A 29 7.55 -10.52 -11.77
CA LYS A 29 7.32 -9.97 -13.11
C LYS A 29 8.38 -8.95 -13.52
N GLU A 30 9.29 -8.64 -12.62
CA GLU A 30 10.37 -7.67 -12.84
C GLU A 30 9.85 -6.34 -13.41
N LYS A 31 8.79 -5.81 -12.80
CA LYS A 31 8.22 -4.55 -13.26
C LYS A 31 7.71 -3.70 -12.11
N PHE A 32 7.63 -2.39 -12.36
CA PHE A 32 6.99 -1.44 -11.46
C PHE A 32 5.53 -1.27 -11.84
N VAL A 33 4.68 -1.15 -10.83
CA VAL A 33 3.25 -0.89 -11.00
C VAL A 33 2.90 0.36 -10.19
N ARG A 34 2.12 1.26 -10.78
CA ARG A 34 1.66 2.46 -10.08
C ARG A 34 0.53 2.11 -9.13
N LEU A 35 0.56 2.77 -7.98
CA LEU A 35 -0.52 2.68 -7.02
C LEU A 35 -1.52 3.77 -7.33
N ASN A 36 -2.59 3.42 -8.04
CA ASN A 36 -3.56 4.40 -8.54
C ASN A 36 -4.77 4.60 -7.64
N ASN A 37 -4.94 3.73 -6.66
CA ASN A 37 -6.14 3.72 -5.83
C ASN A 37 -5.82 4.11 -4.40
N SER A 38 -6.86 4.51 -3.68
CA SER A 38 -6.77 4.79 -2.26
C SER A 38 -6.57 3.49 -1.48
N LEU A 39 -6.28 3.64 -0.20
CA LEU A 39 -6.28 2.51 0.72
C LEU A 39 -7.66 1.86 0.75
N TYR A 40 -7.67 0.55 0.73
CA TYR A 40 -8.88 -0.23 0.96
C TYR A 40 -8.88 -0.77 2.38
N PHE A 41 -10.06 -1.10 2.86
CA PHE A 41 -10.25 -1.71 4.17
C PHE A 41 -10.98 -3.03 4.01
N VAL A 42 -10.51 -4.05 4.71
CA VAL A 42 -11.18 -5.35 4.71
C VAL A 42 -12.53 -5.20 5.39
N THR A 43 -13.59 -5.71 4.75
CA THR A 43 -14.94 -5.71 5.29
C THR A 43 -15.35 -7.15 5.61
N GLU A 44 -16.44 -7.31 6.35
CA GLU A 44 -16.96 -8.64 6.67
C GLU A 44 -17.46 -9.40 5.45
N PHE A 45 -17.61 -8.74 4.30
CA PHE A 45 -18.07 -9.35 3.06
C PHE A 45 -16.93 -9.67 2.09
N ASP A 46 -15.69 -9.36 2.44
CA ASP A 46 -14.53 -9.67 1.61
C ASP A 46 -14.26 -11.18 1.60
N GLU A 47 -13.96 -11.71 0.43
CA GLU A 47 -13.63 -13.13 0.30
C GLU A 47 -12.32 -13.50 0.99
N TYR A 48 -11.48 -12.51 1.29
CA TYR A 48 -10.19 -12.70 1.96
C TYR A 48 -10.25 -12.43 3.47
N GLU A 49 -11.43 -12.26 4.02
CA GLU A 49 -11.63 -11.94 5.43
C GLU A 49 -10.99 -12.96 6.37
N GLU A 50 -10.96 -14.22 5.97
CA GLU A 50 -10.37 -15.29 6.78
C GLU A 50 -8.89 -15.08 7.07
N ASP A 51 -8.18 -14.41 6.15
CA ASP A 51 -6.75 -14.16 6.26
C ASP A 51 -6.41 -12.81 6.88
N LEU A 52 -7.39 -11.91 6.93
CA LEU A 52 -7.18 -10.53 7.37
C LEU A 52 -8.22 -10.15 8.42
N GLU A 53 -7.82 -9.27 9.32
CA GLU A 53 -8.73 -8.72 10.31
C GLU A 53 -9.70 -7.74 9.64
N THR A 54 -10.93 -7.64 10.19
CA THR A 54 -11.89 -6.64 9.75
C THR A 54 -11.28 -5.25 9.99
N ASP A 55 -11.49 -4.33 9.05
CA ASP A 55 -10.92 -2.98 9.04
C ASP A 55 -9.40 -2.95 8.85
N GLN A 56 -8.79 -4.05 8.46
CA GLN A 56 -7.38 -4.07 8.07
C GLN A 56 -7.18 -3.23 6.81
N PRO A 57 -6.34 -2.19 6.84
CA PRO A 57 -6.05 -1.44 5.64
C PRO A 57 -5.10 -2.20 4.72
N TYR A 58 -5.28 -2.03 3.41
CA TYR A 58 -4.40 -2.65 2.42
C TYR A 58 -4.38 -1.83 1.14
N PHE A 59 -3.33 -2.03 0.34
CA PHE A 59 -3.23 -1.45 -1.00
C PHE A 59 -3.49 -2.53 -2.05
N SER A 60 -4.17 -2.13 -3.11
CA SER A 60 -4.38 -2.99 -4.28
C SER A 60 -3.56 -2.49 -5.46
N VAL A 61 -2.96 -3.40 -6.19
CA VAL A 61 -2.16 -3.07 -7.38
C VAL A 61 -2.66 -3.76 -8.65
#